data_04965f544ab9d00b2e6c09eb7b5bc0ef
#
_entry.id   04965f544ab9d00b2e6c09eb7b5bc0ef
#
_cell.length_a   1.000
_cell.length_b   1.000
_cell.length_c   1.000
_cell.angle_alpha   90.00
_cell.angle_beta   90.00
_cell.angle_gamma   90.00
#
_symmetry.space_group_name_H-M   'P 1'
#
loop_
_entity.id
_entity.type
_entity.pdbx_description
1 polymer ?
#
loop_
_entity_poly.entity_id
_entity_poly.type
_entity_poly.pdbx_seq_one_letter_code
_entity_poly.pdbx_strand_id
1 'polypeptide(L)'
;RERLEGYLTYLSEAIIPFDNTEHKLKTLSMDTNIEEWFVQRAQSANPYQAAEDNREIEIKTLLTLLHRVDERIDAEFLEISGDNRVFLKIETDKRALSQLSSGFVSILKILQSIIAGYSYFTNETQLADVRGIVLIDEIESHLHHTWQADIMPLLKGLFPNTTFFVTTHSAI
;
A
#
# COMPACT_ATOMS: atom_id res chain seq x y z
N ARG A 1 24.41 8.05 -4.62
CA ARG A 1 23.16 8.21 -5.37
C ARG A 1 23.31 7.68 -6.80
N GLU A 2 24.20 8.19 -7.61
CA GLU A 2 24.46 7.72 -9.00
C GLU A 2 24.80 6.23 -9.09
N ARG A 3 25.55 5.67 -8.13
CA ARG A 3 25.87 4.23 -8.08
C ARG A 3 24.63 3.36 -7.82
N LEU A 4 23.71 3.81 -7.00
CA LEU A 4 22.49 3.09 -6.69
C LEU A 4 21.52 3.11 -7.89
N GLU A 5 21.38 4.26 -8.54
CA GLU A 5 20.59 4.42 -9.76
C GLU A 5 21.11 3.53 -10.89
N GLY A 6 22.44 3.47 -11.08
CA GLY A 6 23.07 2.56 -12.06
C GLY A 6 22.83 1.08 -11.73
N TYR A 7 22.85 0.69 -10.46
CA TYR A 7 22.60 -0.68 -10.04
C TYR A 7 21.11 -1.07 -10.16
N LEU A 8 20.21 -0.15 -9.86
CA LEU A 8 18.76 -0.34 -10.05
C LEU A 8 18.40 -0.44 -11.53
N THR A 9 19.02 0.37 -12.38
CA THR A 9 18.90 0.25 -13.84
C THR A 9 19.39 -1.11 -14.32
N TYR A 10 20.56 -1.55 -13.86
CA TYR A 10 21.10 -2.88 -14.20
C TYR A 10 20.20 -4.02 -13.72
N LEU A 11 19.64 -3.94 -12.51
CA LEU A 11 18.72 -4.95 -12.00
C LEU A 11 17.39 -4.95 -12.78
N SER A 12 16.88 -3.80 -13.16
CA SER A 12 15.69 -3.72 -14.00
C SER A 12 15.93 -4.34 -15.38
N GLU A 13 17.08 -4.12 -15.97
CA GLU A 13 17.51 -4.69 -17.24
C GLU A 13 17.78 -6.20 -17.16
N ALA A 14 18.31 -6.69 -16.03
CA ALA A 14 18.67 -8.10 -15.86
C ALA A 14 17.51 -9.03 -15.46
N ILE A 15 16.47 -8.50 -14.80
CA ILE A 15 15.39 -9.30 -14.19
C ILE A 15 14.09 -9.26 -14.99
N ILE A 16 13.88 -8.24 -15.83
CA ILE A 16 12.67 -8.08 -16.62
C ILE A 16 12.97 -8.46 -18.09
N PRO A 17 12.31 -9.49 -18.64
CA PRO A 17 12.44 -9.76 -20.07
C PRO A 17 11.93 -8.54 -20.83
N PHE A 18 12.80 -8.01 -21.70
CA PHE A 18 12.52 -6.86 -22.54
C PHE A 18 11.30 -7.10 -23.42
N ASP A 19 10.18 -6.56 -22.99
CA ASP A 19 9.13 -6.12 -23.90
C ASP A 19 9.25 -4.60 -23.99
N ASN A 20 9.12 -4.03 -25.21
CA ASN A 20 9.38 -2.62 -25.54
C ASN A 20 8.46 -1.60 -24.84
N THR A 21 7.96 -1.90 -23.67
CA THR A 21 7.19 -0.99 -22.83
C THR A 21 8.13 -0.15 -21.96
N GLU A 22 8.02 1.15 -22.07
CA GLU A 22 8.73 2.11 -21.22
C GLU A 22 8.56 1.72 -19.74
N HIS A 23 9.63 1.23 -19.12
CA HIS A 23 9.65 0.91 -17.69
C HIS A 23 9.55 2.22 -16.90
N LYS A 24 8.36 2.53 -16.43
CA LYS A 24 8.13 3.69 -15.58
C LYS A 24 8.31 3.28 -14.13
N LEU A 25 9.41 3.72 -13.53
CA LEU A 25 9.57 3.73 -12.08
C LEU A 25 8.53 4.71 -11.52
N LYS A 26 7.60 4.23 -10.71
CA LYS A 26 6.67 5.10 -10.01
C LYS A 26 7.19 5.35 -8.60
N THR A 27 7.56 6.59 -8.32
CA THR A 27 7.82 7.06 -6.96
C THR A 27 6.48 7.40 -6.30
N LEU A 28 6.20 6.76 -5.16
CA LEU A 28 5.02 7.01 -4.36
C LEU A 28 5.43 7.88 -3.16
N SER A 29 4.67 8.94 -2.90
CA SER A 29 4.88 9.79 -1.74
C SER A 29 4.16 9.24 -0.52
N MET A 30 4.87 9.12 0.60
CA MET A 30 4.28 8.81 1.92
C MET A 30 3.53 10.01 2.52
N ASP A 31 3.62 11.19 1.89
CA ASP A 31 2.87 12.40 2.30
C ASP A 31 1.43 12.41 1.78
N THR A 32 0.99 11.36 1.11
CA THR A 32 -0.38 11.24 0.61
C THR A 32 -1.38 11.38 1.76
N ASN A 33 -2.37 12.26 1.57
CA ASN A 33 -3.50 12.35 2.47
C ASN A 33 -4.37 11.08 2.30
N ILE A 34 -4.34 10.22 3.30
CA ILE A 34 -5.00 8.91 3.22
C ILE A 34 -6.52 9.03 3.16
N GLU A 35 -7.13 10.01 3.84
CA GLU A 35 -8.58 10.24 3.76
C GLU A 35 -8.99 10.67 2.35
N GLU A 36 -8.24 11.59 1.75
CA GLU A 36 -8.47 12.05 0.38
C GLU A 36 -8.33 10.90 -0.62
N TRP A 37 -7.34 10.01 -0.42
CA TRP A 37 -7.19 8.83 -1.26
C TRP A 37 -8.42 7.91 -1.21
N PHE A 38 -8.95 7.62 -0.01
CA PHE A 38 -10.18 6.83 0.14
C PHE A 38 -11.38 7.47 -0.56
N VAL A 39 -11.56 8.78 -0.38
CA VAL A 39 -12.64 9.53 -1.01
C VAL A 39 -12.54 9.47 -2.54
N GLN A 40 -11.37 9.73 -3.10
CA GLN A 40 -11.14 9.67 -4.54
C GLN A 40 -11.40 8.27 -5.12
N ARG A 41 -10.94 7.21 -4.43
CA ARG A 41 -11.15 5.84 -4.89
C ARG A 41 -12.61 5.42 -4.78
N ALA A 42 -13.31 5.79 -3.71
CA ALA A 42 -14.73 5.52 -3.56
C ALA A 42 -15.57 6.26 -4.64
N GLN A 43 -15.24 7.49 -4.96
CA GLN A 43 -15.88 8.25 -6.04
C GLN A 43 -15.61 7.67 -7.44
N SER A 44 -14.48 7.00 -7.62
CA SER A 44 -14.11 6.32 -8.86
C SER A 44 -14.68 4.90 -8.95
N ALA A 45 -15.25 4.37 -7.87
CA ALA A 45 -15.90 3.07 -7.87
C ALA A 45 -17.19 3.12 -8.70
N ASN A 46 -17.33 2.16 -9.62
CA ASN A 46 -18.49 2.07 -10.49
C ASN A 46 -18.95 0.61 -10.59
N PRO A 47 -20.17 0.29 -10.11
CA PRO A 47 -20.66 -1.09 -10.10
C PRO A 47 -20.86 -1.67 -11.51
N TYR A 48 -20.83 -0.85 -12.55
CA TYR A 48 -20.99 -1.26 -13.95
C TYR A 48 -19.65 -1.41 -14.69
N GLN A 49 -18.53 -1.13 -14.05
CA GLN A 49 -17.21 -1.36 -14.64
C GLN A 49 -16.75 -2.81 -14.46
N ALA A 50 -15.89 -3.26 -15.36
CA ALA A 50 -15.14 -4.50 -15.16
C ALA A 50 -14.31 -4.45 -13.86
N ALA A 51 -14.15 -5.57 -13.19
CA ALA A 51 -13.49 -5.62 -11.87
C ALA A 51 -12.06 -5.05 -11.92
N GLU A 52 -11.33 -5.34 -12.99
CA GLU A 52 -9.95 -4.88 -13.22
C GLU A 52 -9.82 -3.37 -13.40
N ASP A 53 -10.89 -2.69 -13.85
CA ASP A 53 -10.93 -1.24 -14.06
C ASP A 53 -11.57 -0.50 -12.87
N ASN A 54 -12.21 -1.22 -11.97
CA ASN A 54 -12.95 -0.65 -10.85
C ASN A 54 -12.03 -0.38 -9.66
N ARG A 55 -11.88 0.89 -9.32
CA ARG A 55 -11.00 1.33 -8.22
C ARG A 55 -11.48 0.90 -6.82
N GLU A 56 -12.66 0.34 -6.69
CA GLU A 56 -13.15 -0.31 -5.48
C GLU A 56 -12.23 -1.45 -5.02
N ILE A 57 -11.57 -2.16 -5.97
CA ILE A 57 -10.63 -3.24 -5.66
C ILE A 57 -9.47 -2.78 -4.77
N GLU A 58 -8.98 -1.54 -4.95
CA GLU A 58 -7.90 -0.99 -4.14
C GLU A 58 -8.35 -0.82 -2.69
N ILE A 59 -9.57 -0.31 -2.46
CA ILE A 59 -10.15 -0.15 -1.12
C ILE A 59 -10.36 -1.51 -0.47
N LYS A 60 -11.00 -2.45 -1.17
CA LYS A 60 -11.27 -3.80 -0.65
C LYS A 60 -9.99 -4.54 -0.28
N THR A 61 -8.96 -4.45 -1.13
CA THR A 61 -7.66 -5.05 -0.84
C THR A 61 -7.05 -4.42 0.40
N LEU A 62 -7.06 -3.09 0.52
CA LEU A 62 -6.51 -2.40 1.69
C LEU A 62 -7.22 -2.81 2.97
N LEU A 63 -8.56 -2.84 3.00
CA LEU A 63 -9.32 -3.25 4.18
C LEU A 63 -9.02 -4.71 4.58
N THR A 64 -8.93 -5.61 3.59
CA THR A 64 -8.54 -7.01 3.83
C THR A 64 -7.13 -7.10 4.43
N LEU A 65 -6.17 -6.34 3.93
CA LEU A 65 -4.82 -6.31 4.50
C LEU A 65 -4.79 -5.72 5.92
N LEU A 66 -5.58 -4.67 6.17
CA LEU A 66 -5.69 -4.09 7.51
C LEU A 66 -6.29 -5.09 8.52
N HIS A 67 -7.30 -5.86 8.13
CA HIS A 67 -7.82 -6.95 8.95
C HIS A 67 -6.75 -8.02 9.26
N ARG A 68 -5.90 -8.35 8.32
CA ARG A 68 -4.76 -9.27 8.55
C ARG A 68 -3.69 -8.69 9.48
N VAL A 69 -3.54 -7.36 9.54
CA VAL A 69 -2.67 -6.66 10.49
C VAL A 69 -3.27 -6.67 11.89
N ASP A 70 -4.59 -6.43 11.97
CA ASP A 70 -5.35 -6.40 13.23
C ASP A 70 -6.75 -6.96 12.97
N GLU A 71 -7.01 -8.19 13.45
CA GLU A 71 -8.26 -8.92 13.25
C GLU A 71 -9.50 -8.20 13.79
N ARG A 72 -9.32 -7.19 14.65
CA ARG A 72 -10.41 -6.37 15.17
C ARG A 72 -10.98 -5.41 14.13
N ILE A 73 -10.27 -5.17 13.04
CA ILE A 73 -10.71 -4.29 11.95
C ILE A 73 -11.68 -5.07 11.05
N ASP A 74 -12.86 -4.51 10.81
CA ASP A 74 -13.85 -5.07 9.92
C ASP A 74 -13.46 -4.80 8.45
N ALA A 75 -13.11 -5.87 7.72
CA ALA A 75 -12.68 -5.78 6.32
C ALA A 75 -13.80 -5.38 5.35
N GLU A 76 -15.05 -5.48 5.76
CA GLU A 76 -16.23 -5.17 4.94
C GLU A 76 -16.80 -3.77 5.24
N PHE A 77 -16.22 -3.04 6.20
CA PHE A 77 -16.73 -1.74 6.61
C PHE A 77 -15.82 -0.59 6.21
N LEU A 78 -16.38 0.32 5.45
CA LEU A 78 -15.85 1.66 5.20
C LEU A 78 -17.03 2.63 5.15
N GLU A 79 -16.93 3.74 5.84
CA GLU A 79 -17.90 4.83 5.75
C GLU A 79 -17.17 6.14 5.44
N ILE A 80 -17.73 6.89 4.51
CA ILE A 80 -17.27 8.25 4.19
C ILE A 80 -18.43 9.19 4.43
N SER A 81 -18.22 10.14 5.36
CA SER A 81 -19.24 11.15 5.69
C SER A 81 -19.32 12.26 4.63
N GLY A 82 -20.38 13.04 4.68
CA GLY A 82 -20.61 14.12 3.73
C GLY A 82 -19.56 15.24 3.77
N ASP A 83 -18.78 15.34 4.85
CA ASP A 83 -17.62 16.22 5.01
C ASP A 83 -16.28 15.52 4.68
N ASN A 84 -16.34 14.39 3.96
CA ASN A 84 -15.20 13.61 3.49
C ASN A 84 -14.33 12.99 4.60
N ARG A 85 -14.87 12.80 5.81
CA ARG A 85 -14.18 12.05 6.86
C ARG A 85 -14.37 10.56 6.63
N VAL A 86 -13.29 9.81 6.82
CA VAL A 86 -13.26 8.36 6.61
C VAL A 86 -13.30 7.64 7.96
N PHE A 87 -14.15 6.63 8.06
CA PHE A 87 -14.32 5.81 9.25
C PHE A 87 -14.07 4.35 8.94
N LEU A 88 -13.33 3.71 9.83
CA LEU A 88 -13.18 2.26 9.92
C LEU A 88 -13.99 1.74 11.10
N LYS A 89 -14.30 0.45 11.10
CA LYS A 89 -14.90 -0.22 12.23
C LYS A 89 -13.89 -1.13 12.89
N ILE A 90 -13.65 -0.91 14.18
CA ILE A 90 -12.72 -1.68 15.00
C ILE A 90 -13.56 -2.34 16.10
N GLU A 91 -13.64 -3.67 16.08
CA GLU A 91 -14.60 -4.45 16.89
C GLU A 91 -16.04 -3.99 16.60
N THR A 92 -16.68 -3.33 17.54
CA THR A 92 -18.05 -2.77 17.40
C THR A 92 -18.05 -1.25 17.18
N ASP A 93 -16.92 -0.59 17.31
CA ASP A 93 -16.82 0.86 17.33
C ASP A 93 -16.42 1.43 15.96
N LYS A 94 -17.18 2.42 15.51
CA LYS A 94 -16.83 3.23 14.35
C LYS A 94 -15.82 4.30 14.79
N ARG A 95 -14.64 4.34 14.14
CA ARG A 95 -13.56 5.27 14.44
C ARG A 95 -13.09 6.01 13.19
N ALA A 96 -12.97 7.34 13.30
CA ALA A 96 -12.38 8.15 12.24
C ALA A 96 -10.88 7.86 12.10
N LEU A 97 -10.34 7.95 10.88
CA LEU A 97 -8.90 7.77 10.63
C LEU A 97 -8.05 8.72 11.47
N SER A 98 -8.52 9.95 11.70
CA SER A 98 -7.88 10.95 12.58
C SER A 98 -7.78 10.54 14.06
N GLN A 99 -8.53 9.53 14.48
CA GLN A 99 -8.55 9.00 15.86
C GLN A 99 -7.62 7.78 16.03
N LEU A 100 -7.04 7.29 14.94
CA LEU A 100 -6.12 6.15 14.98
C LEU A 100 -4.73 6.59 15.43
N SER A 101 -3.97 5.65 16.01
CA SER A 101 -2.60 5.92 16.42
C SER A 101 -1.71 6.26 15.21
N SER A 102 -0.71 7.10 15.43
CA SER A 102 0.26 7.45 14.39
C SER A 102 0.98 6.21 13.83
N GLY A 103 1.25 5.23 14.68
CA GLY A 103 1.87 3.98 14.26
C GLY A 103 0.98 3.18 13.31
N PHE A 104 -0.32 3.09 13.58
CA PHE A 104 -1.27 2.43 12.69
C PHE A 104 -1.41 3.18 11.36
N VAL A 105 -1.49 4.52 11.40
CA VAL A 105 -1.57 5.34 10.19
C VAL A 105 -0.33 5.17 9.32
N SER A 106 0.85 4.99 9.91
CA SER A 106 2.08 4.71 9.15
C SER A 106 1.99 3.39 8.39
N ILE A 107 1.53 2.31 9.02
CA ILE A 107 1.28 1.02 8.34
C ILE A 107 0.25 1.18 7.23
N LEU A 108 -0.85 1.83 7.52
CA LEU A 108 -1.92 2.09 6.54
C LEU A 108 -1.36 2.79 5.29
N LYS A 109 -0.51 3.82 5.44
CA LYS A 109 0.13 4.54 4.34
C LYS A 109 1.06 3.66 3.52
N ILE A 110 1.86 2.80 4.17
CA ILE A 110 2.75 1.86 3.46
C ILE A 110 1.92 0.89 2.62
N LEU A 111 0.90 0.27 3.20
CA LEU A 111 0.04 -0.67 2.48
C LEU A 111 -0.69 0.00 1.33
N GLN A 112 -1.25 1.19 1.55
CA GLN A 112 -1.91 1.99 0.52
C GLN A 112 -0.95 2.31 -0.63
N SER A 113 0.29 2.70 -0.34
CA SER A 113 1.29 3.02 -1.36
C SER A 113 1.63 1.81 -2.23
N ILE A 114 1.80 0.62 -1.63
CA ILE A 114 2.08 -0.62 -2.36
C ILE A 114 0.89 -0.98 -3.27
N ILE A 115 -0.34 -0.93 -2.74
CA ILE A 115 -1.56 -1.21 -3.52
C ILE A 115 -1.70 -0.24 -4.69
N ALA A 116 -1.55 1.06 -4.45
CA ALA A 116 -1.63 2.08 -5.49
C ALA A 116 -0.54 1.90 -6.56
N GLY A 117 0.65 1.48 -6.16
CA GLY A 117 1.73 1.13 -7.08
C GLY A 117 1.36 -0.05 -7.97
N TYR A 118 0.91 -1.15 -7.39
CA TYR A 118 0.50 -2.31 -8.17
C TYR A 118 -0.70 -2.02 -9.08
N SER A 119 -1.71 -1.35 -8.58
CA SER A 119 -2.87 -0.94 -9.38
C SER A 119 -2.51 -0.03 -10.57
N TYR A 120 -1.37 0.68 -10.50
CA TYR A 120 -0.88 1.48 -11.62
C TYR A 120 -0.23 0.64 -12.73
N PHE A 121 0.43 -0.47 -12.36
CA PHE A 121 1.21 -1.28 -13.31
C PHE A 121 0.46 -2.50 -13.83
N THR A 122 -0.61 -2.92 -13.17
CA THR A 122 -1.34 -4.14 -13.53
C THR A 122 -2.84 -3.97 -13.35
N ASN A 123 -3.60 -4.72 -14.13
CA ASN A 123 -5.05 -4.86 -14.00
C ASN A 123 -5.46 -6.10 -13.20
N GLU A 124 -4.52 -6.72 -12.48
CA GLU A 124 -4.82 -7.87 -11.62
C GLU A 124 -5.78 -7.47 -10.49
N THR A 125 -6.74 -8.33 -10.20
CA THR A 125 -7.72 -8.11 -9.14
C THR A 125 -7.21 -8.56 -7.76
N GLN A 126 -6.21 -9.45 -7.72
CA GLN A 126 -5.57 -9.93 -6.49
C GLN A 126 -4.29 -9.13 -6.23
N LEU A 127 -4.43 -7.84 -5.89
CA LEU A 127 -3.30 -6.92 -5.78
C LEU A 127 -2.27 -7.33 -4.72
N ALA A 128 -2.67 -8.04 -3.66
CA ALA A 128 -1.75 -8.55 -2.64
C ALA A 128 -0.88 -9.71 -3.15
N ASP A 129 -1.32 -10.44 -4.17
CA ASP A 129 -0.64 -11.60 -4.72
C ASP A 129 0.21 -11.29 -5.96
N VAL A 130 0.24 -10.03 -6.37
CA VAL A 130 1.03 -9.57 -7.52
C VAL A 130 2.51 -9.86 -7.31
N ARG A 131 3.14 -10.41 -8.34
CA ARG A 131 4.59 -10.57 -8.38
C ARG A 131 5.23 -9.23 -8.73
N GLY A 132 6.06 -8.69 -7.84
CA GLY A 132 6.65 -7.38 -8.05
C GLY A 132 7.86 -7.12 -7.16
N ILE A 133 8.43 -5.93 -7.34
CA ILE A 133 9.54 -5.42 -6.55
C ILE A 133 9.10 -4.11 -5.91
N VAL A 134 9.29 -3.99 -4.60
CA VAL A 134 9.04 -2.78 -3.82
C VAL A 134 10.34 -2.30 -3.21
N LEU A 135 10.66 -1.05 -3.45
CA LEU A 135 11.82 -0.37 -2.89
C LEU A 135 11.35 0.60 -1.82
N ILE A 136 11.87 0.47 -0.60
CA ILE A 136 11.58 1.38 0.52
C ILE A 136 12.90 1.95 1.00
N ASP A 137 13.05 3.25 0.88
CA ASP A 137 14.23 3.96 1.35
C ASP A 137 13.99 4.50 2.75
N GLU A 138 14.96 4.31 3.66
CA GLU A 138 14.90 4.77 5.05
C GLU A 138 13.57 4.42 5.74
N ILE A 139 13.24 3.14 5.82
CA ILE A 139 11.95 2.66 6.32
C ILE A 139 11.59 3.22 7.70
N GLU A 140 12.58 3.45 8.56
CA GLU A 140 12.41 4.04 9.88
C GLU A 140 11.85 5.46 9.84
N SER A 141 12.08 6.23 8.77
CA SER A 141 11.53 7.58 8.63
C SER A 141 10.01 7.59 8.43
N HIS A 142 9.46 6.46 8.00
CA HIS A 142 8.05 6.26 7.70
C HIS A 142 7.29 5.49 8.76
N LEU A 143 8.00 4.92 9.77
CA LEU A 143 7.42 4.03 10.75
C LEU A 143 7.59 4.54 12.18
N HIS A 144 6.52 4.43 12.95
CA HIS A 144 6.65 4.52 14.40
C HIS A 144 7.55 3.40 14.93
N HIS A 145 8.39 3.71 15.91
CA HIS A 145 9.40 2.78 16.45
C HIS A 145 8.85 1.41 16.89
N THR A 146 7.58 1.35 17.31
CA THR A 146 6.93 0.10 17.71
C THR A 146 6.77 -0.91 16.56
N TRP A 147 6.81 -0.46 15.32
CA TRP A 147 6.65 -1.31 14.15
C TRP A 147 7.97 -1.69 13.46
N GLN A 148 9.08 -1.04 13.83
CA GLN A 148 10.35 -1.22 13.12
C GLN A 148 10.84 -2.67 13.12
N ALA A 149 10.67 -3.40 14.22
CA ALA A 149 11.09 -4.80 14.33
C ALA A 149 10.19 -5.77 13.52
N ASP A 150 8.90 -5.46 13.43
CA ASP A 150 7.90 -6.40 12.90
C ASP A 150 7.49 -6.12 11.45
N ILE A 151 7.90 -4.97 10.89
CA ILE A 151 7.43 -4.52 9.58
C ILE A 151 7.80 -5.47 8.45
N MET A 152 9.02 -6.00 8.44
CA MET A 152 9.46 -6.87 7.34
C MET A 152 8.79 -8.24 7.35
N PRO A 153 8.66 -8.94 8.49
CA PRO A 153 7.83 -10.15 8.58
C PRO A 153 6.37 -9.88 8.18
N LEU A 154 5.81 -8.74 8.61
CA LEU A 154 4.45 -8.35 8.26
C LEU A 154 4.28 -8.16 6.76
N LEU A 155 5.11 -7.33 6.12
CA LEU A 155 5.02 -7.07 4.68
C LEU A 155 5.20 -8.34 3.84
N LYS A 156 6.14 -9.22 4.21
CA LYS A 156 6.32 -10.51 3.53
C LYS A 156 5.11 -11.43 3.69
N GLY A 157 4.45 -11.41 4.84
CA GLY A 157 3.22 -12.16 5.07
C GLY A 157 2.04 -11.62 4.27
N LEU A 158 1.93 -10.30 4.14
CA LEU A 158 0.83 -9.64 3.41
C LEU A 158 1.00 -9.69 1.88
N PHE A 159 2.25 -9.65 1.38
CA PHE A 159 2.59 -9.64 -0.04
C PHE A 159 3.58 -10.78 -0.36
N PRO A 160 3.12 -12.04 -0.40
CA PRO A 160 4.00 -13.22 -0.44
C PRO A 160 4.83 -13.32 -1.73
N ASN A 161 4.35 -12.74 -2.82
CA ASN A 161 5.01 -12.76 -4.13
C ASN A 161 5.84 -11.50 -4.43
N THR A 162 5.92 -10.58 -3.47
CA THR A 162 6.69 -9.34 -3.60
C THR A 162 8.10 -9.51 -3.06
N THR A 163 9.10 -9.02 -3.80
CA THR A 163 10.47 -8.87 -3.32
C THR A 163 10.66 -7.45 -2.78
N PHE A 164 11.09 -7.35 -1.53
CA PHE A 164 11.34 -6.06 -0.87
C PHE A 164 12.83 -5.76 -0.82
N PHE A 165 13.22 -4.57 -1.25
CA PHE A 165 14.53 -3.97 -1.00
C PHE A 165 14.33 -2.77 -0.09
N VAL A 166 14.93 -2.84 1.08
CA VAL A 166 14.72 -1.85 2.13
C VAL A 166 16.07 -1.32 2.60
N THR A 167 16.21 0.00 2.65
CA THR A 167 17.34 0.64 3.32
C THR A 167 16.94 1.09 4.72
N THR A 168 17.88 1.10 5.64
CA THR A 168 17.69 1.58 7.01
C THR A 168 19.02 2.02 7.61
N HIS A 169 18.98 3.04 8.46
CA HIS A 169 20.09 3.48 9.30
C HIS A 169 19.97 2.96 10.74
N SER A 170 18.87 2.28 11.07
CA SER A 170 18.66 1.66 12.37
C SER A 170 19.13 0.21 12.37
N ALA A 171 19.66 -0.26 13.49
CA ALA A 171 19.87 -1.70 13.72
C ALA A 171 18.48 -2.33 13.93
N ILE A 172 17.98 -3.01 12.90
CA ILE A 172 16.72 -3.78 12.94
C ILE A 172 17.05 -5.23 13.35
#